data_c39280ae64bdfb603c89294068a898cf
#
_entry.id   c39280ae64bdfb603c89294068a898cf
#
_cell.length_a   1.000
_cell.length_b   1.000
_cell.length_c   1.000
_cell.angle_alpha   90.00
_cell.angle_beta   90.00
_cell.angle_gamma   90.00
#
_symmetry.space_group_name_H-M   'P 1'
#
loop_
_entity.id
_entity.type
_entity.pdbx_description
1 polymer ?
#
loop_
_entity_poly.entity_id
_entity_poly.type
_entity_poly.pdbx_seq_one_letter_code
_entity_poly.pdbx_strand_id
1 'polypeptide(L)'
;MKNYIISLLLSAFVFSALAQVSTPLSLGEGSGVRLYTLEQIKDSALHNNIAIRHARHSIEAAKEQRKEAFTKYFPNVSGTGLWFNANKGMAQTTVNPSEMISPELGASLAQMLPVEALAALSNPISISMMKNGTIGSLMAVQPVFAGGQIVNGNKLAKVGEDVRRLQLQLSENEVEKTAEQYFWQLASLQEKMKTIDAVDTLLRDIHKDVDVAVLAGVAMRNDLLQVQLRQNDIQSQRLKLQNGISIVRQLLGQYAGLTPHQSSTGEGSSYSFDIVLPAMNQQDNLLPSPFGEGAGVKLLPEYQLLDKQVEAANLQKKLAVGQNLPSVAVGAGYNYHNLLDNNHTFGMVFATVSVPISDWWGGSHTIKRRKIEHQQAQEQLEDNAELLKIRMQNAWNGVQEAYQQLQLARRSIEQAEENLRLNRNYYRAGTSRMSDLLEAQLLYQQSCDKHTDAFADYQNKLLEYRQAIGR
;
A
#
# COMPACT_ATOMS: atom_id res chain seq x y z
N MET A 1 -22.08 -45.66 31.61
CA MET A 1 -23.13 -44.89 30.96
C MET A 1 -22.39 -43.86 30.10
N LYS A 2 -21.93 -44.26 28.92
CA LYS A 2 -22.58 -44.33 27.61
C LYS A 2 -23.07 -42.97 27.14
N ASN A 3 -22.28 -42.42 26.16
CA ASN A 3 -22.75 -41.79 24.94
C ASN A 3 -23.54 -40.48 25.05
N TYR A 4 -22.87 -39.36 24.85
CA TYR A 4 -23.36 -38.22 24.03
C TYR A 4 -22.14 -37.39 23.54
N ILE A 5 -21.37 -38.01 22.68
CA ILE A 5 -20.50 -37.30 21.72
C ILE A 5 -20.93 -37.84 20.36
N ILE A 6 -21.10 -36.98 19.41
CA ILE A 6 -21.50 -37.14 18.01
C ILE A 6 -22.92 -36.65 17.76
N SER A 7 -23.05 -35.41 17.44
CA SER A 7 -23.89 -34.88 16.35
C SER A 7 -23.84 -33.36 16.32
N LEU A 8 -22.83 -32.79 15.68
CA LEU A 8 -22.90 -31.44 15.10
C LEU A 8 -21.87 -31.33 13.98
N LEU A 9 -22.12 -32.17 12.99
CA LEU A 9 -21.45 -32.06 11.69
C LEU A 9 -22.54 -31.85 10.63
N LEU A 10 -22.26 -30.95 9.72
CA LEU A 10 -22.94 -30.67 8.48
C LEU A 10 -24.26 -29.87 8.57
N SER A 11 -24.11 -28.56 8.46
CA SER A 11 -24.91 -27.76 7.54
C SER A 11 -24.01 -26.76 6.84
N ALA A 12 -23.27 -27.22 5.85
CA ALA A 12 -22.64 -26.39 4.86
C ALA A 12 -23.76 -25.81 3.95
N PHE A 13 -24.20 -24.62 4.27
CA PHE A 13 -25.01 -23.83 3.33
C PHE A 13 -24.03 -23.27 2.29
N VAL A 14 -24.04 -23.92 1.15
CA VAL A 14 -23.48 -23.41 -0.11
C VAL A 14 -24.37 -22.23 -0.53
N PHE A 15 -23.98 -21.02 -0.15
CA PHE A 15 -24.44 -19.81 -0.80
C PHE A 15 -23.51 -19.61 -2.01
N SER A 16 -23.87 -20.19 -3.14
CA SER A 16 -23.36 -19.77 -4.45
C SER A 16 -23.91 -18.39 -4.76
N ALA A 17 -23.21 -17.36 -4.32
CA ALA A 17 -23.37 -16.03 -4.88
C ALA A 17 -22.91 -16.11 -6.34
N LEU A 18 -23.86 -16.16 -7.27
CA LEU A 18 -23.65 -15.80 -8.65
C LEU A 18 -23.14 -14.36 -8.69
N ALA A 19 -21.84 -14.19 -8.68
CA ALA A 19 -21.24 -12.97 -9.20
C ALA A 19 -21.60 -12.96 -10.70
N GLN A 20 -22.56 -12.13 -11.06
CA GLN A 20 -22.73 -11.72 -12.45
C GLN A 20 -21.45 -10.97 -12.84
N VAL A 21 -20.50 -11.73 -13.38
CA VAL A 21 -19.45 -11.17 -14.21
C VAL A 21 -20.17 -10.55 -15.38
N SER A 22 -20.25 -9.23 -15.42
CA SER A 22 -20.67 -8.49 -16.58
C SER A 22 -19.68 -8.81 -17.70
N THR A 23 -20.05 -9.79 -18.54
CA THR A 23 -19.30 -10.09 -19.76
C THR A 23 -19.25 -8.82 -20.60
N PRO A 24 -18.06 -8.37 -21.05
CA PRO A 24 -17.99 -7.25 -21.98
C PRO A 24 -18.79 -7.61 -23.24
N LEU A 25 -19.63 -6.67 -23.67
CA LEU A 25 -20.38 -6.76 -24.93
C LEU A 25 -19.39 -7.02 -26.07
N SER A 26 -19.41 -8.23 -26.62
CA SER A 26 -18.70 -8.54 -27.85
C SER A 26 -19.46 -7.92 -29.01
N LEU A 27 -19.07 -6.72 -29.38
CA LEU A 27 -19.48 -6.11 -30.66
C LEU A 27 -18.45 -6.49 -31.70
N GLY A 28 -18.81 -7.42 -32.57
CA GLY A 28 -18.12 -7.70 -33.83
C GLY A 28 -17.20 -8.94 -33.84
N GLU A 29 -17.72 -10.07 -34.27
CA GLU A 29 -16.92 -11.17 -34.81
C GLU A 29 -16.19 -10.67 -36.08
N GLY A 30 -14.88 -10.38 -35.95
CA GLY A 30 -14.10 -9.98 -37.11
C GLY A 30 -12.61 -9.77 -36.90
N SER A 31 -12.17 -9.38 -35.74
CA SER A 31 -10.75 -9.39 -35.37
C SER A 31 -10.68 -9.63 -33.86
N GLY A 32 -9.90 -10.61 -33.40
CA GLY A 32 -9.82 -11.03 -32.00
C GLY A 32 -9.27 -9.98 -31.01
N VAL A 33 -9.46 -8.69 -31.29
CA VAL A 33 -9.02 -7.55 -30.49
C VAL A 33 -10.21 -7.07 -29.64
N ARG A 34 -10.09 -7.17 -28.32
CA ARG A 34 -11.09 -6.64 -27.39
C ARG A 34 -10.96 -5.12 -27.26
N LEU A 35 -12.08 -4.43 -27.33
CA LEU A 35 -12.13 -2.97 -27.09
C LEU A 35 -12.51 -2.69 -25.66
N TYR A 36 -11.76 -1.80 -25.00
CA TYR A 36 -12.00 -1.39 -23.62
C TYR A 36 -12.32 0.09 -23.55
N THR A 37 -13.31 0.44 -22.73
CA THR A 37 -13.59 1.83 -22.35
C THR A 37 -12.69 2.24 -21.18
N LEU A 38 -12.57 3.54 -20.93
CA LEU A 38 -11.85 4.07 -19.76
C LEU A 38 -12.36 3.46 -18.45
N GLU A 39 -13.67 3.40 -18.25
CA GLU A 39 -14.29 2.86 -17.04
C GLU A 39 -13.96 1.37 -16.84
N GLN A 40 -13.96 0.58 -17.91
CA GLN A 40 -13.60 -0.83 -17.84
C GLN A 40 -12.12 -1.05 -17.48
N ILE A 41 -11.23 -0.17 -17.97
CA ILE A 41 -9.80 -0.22 -17.63
C ILE A 41 -9.58 0.16 -16.17
N LYS A 42 -10.26 1.21 -15.68
CA LYS A 42 -10.20 1.63 -14.27
C LYS A 42 -10.69 0.52 -13.34
N ASP A 43 -11.85 -0.06 -13.63
CA ASP A 43 -12.42 -1.17 -12.85
C ASP A 43 -11.48 -2.40 -12.83
N SER A 44 -10.94 -2.78 -13.99
CA SER A 44 -9.97 -3.87 -14.10
C SER A 44 -8.71 -3.60 -13.28
N ALA A 45 -8.18 -2.36 -13.32
CA ALA A 45 -7.02 -1.97 -12.53
C ALA A 45 -7.31 -2.04 -11.02
N LEU A 46 -8.45 -1.53 -10.56
CA LEU A 46 -8.84 -1.58 -9.14
C LEU A 46 -9.02 -3.02 -8.61
N HIS A 47 -9.42 -3.97 -9.47
CA HIS A 47 -9.57 -5.37 -9.09
C HIS A 47 -8.25 -6.14 -9.13
N ASN A 48 -7.42 -5.94 -10.14
CA ASN A 48 -6.30 -6.82 -10.46
C ASN A 48 -4.93 -6.26 -10.07
N ASN A 49 -4.81 -4.93 -9.84
CA ASN A 49 -3.51 -4.32 -9.55
C ASN A 49 -2.90 -4.86 -8.25
N ILE A 50 -1.60 -5.13 -8.29
CA ILE A 50 -0.86 -5.69 -7.16
C ILE A 50 -0.82 -4.75 -5.95
N ALA A 51 -0.78 -3.42 -6.17
CA ALA A 51 -0.78 -2.43 -5.09
C ALA A 51 -2.07 -2.51 -4.27
N ILE A 52 -3.23 -2.66 -4.93
CA ILE A 52 -4.53 -2.82 -4.27
C ILE A 52 -4.58 -4.14 -3.48
N ARG A 53 -4.10 -5.24 -4.05
CA ARG A 53 -4.04 -6.53 -3.34
C ARG A 53 -3.16 -6.45 -2.10
N HIS A 54 -1.99 -5.82 -2.20
CA HIS A 54 -1.09 -5.61 -1.06
C HIS A 54 -1.72 -4.71 0.00
N ALA A 55 -2.43 -3.65 -0.39
CA ALA A 55 -3.15 -2.79 0.54
C ALA A 55 -4.26 -3.55 1.28
N ARG A 56 -5.01 -4.43 0.60
CA ARG A 56 -6.03 -5.31 1.22
C ARG A 56 -5.39 -6.30 2.21
N HIS A 57 -4.29 -6.96 1.85
CA HIS A 57 -3.54 -7.83 2.78
C HIS A 57 -2.99 -7.06 3.98
N SER A 58 -2.59 -5.80 3.80
CA SER A 58 -2.15 -4.95 4.93
C SER A 58 -3.29 -4.65 5.92
N ILE A 59 -4.54 -4.53 5.43
CA ILE A 59 -5.73 -4.40 6.30
C ILE A 59 -5.98 -5.71 7.05
N GLU A 60 -5.86 -6.86 6.39
CA GLU A 60 -6.01 -8.17 7.03
C GLU A 60 -4.98 -8.36 8.14
N ALA A 61 -3.72 -8.05 7.85
CA ALA A 61 -2.64 -8.10 8.84
C ALA A 61 -2.91 -7.17 10.05
N ALA A 62 -3.40 -5.95 9.81
CA ALA A 62 -3.76 -5.03 10.88
C ALA A 62 -4.98 -5.50 11.71
N LYS A 63 -5.94 -6.19 11.10
CA LYS A 63 -7.04 -6.84 11.82
C LYS A 63 -6.53 -7.95 12.76
N GLU A 64 -5.59 -8.78 12.29
CA GLU A 64 -4.98 -9.80 13.15
C GLU A 64 -4.17 -9.17 14.28
N GLN A 65 -3.41 -8.10 14.01
CA GLN A 65 -2.70 -7.34 15.03
C GLN A 65 -3.65 -6.73 16.08
N ARG A 66 -4.84 -6.27 15.66
CA ARG A 66 -5.88 -5.80 16.57
C ARG A 66 -6.45 -6.95 17.42
N LYS A 67 -6.67 -8.14 16.84
CA LYS A 67 -7.08 -9.33 17.59
C LYS A 67 -5.99 -9.74 18.59
N GLU A 68 -4.73 -9.72 18.19
CA GLU A 68 -3.60 -9.96 19.08
C GLU A 68 -3.58 -8.97 20.26
N ALA A 69 -3.76 -7.67 20.00
CA ALA A 69 -3.87 -6.66 21.04
C ALA A 69 -5.03 -6.96 22.00
N PHE A 70 -6.16 -7.47 21.49
CA PHE A 70 -7.31 -7.85 22.30
C PHE A 70 -7.02 -9.05 23.21
N THR A 71 -6.13 -9.98 22.82
CA THR A 71 -5.76 -11.11 23.69
C THR A 71 -5.11 -10.69 25.01
N LYS A 72 -4.56 -9.45 25.07
CA LYS A 72 -4.01 -8.90 26.32
C LYS A 72 -5.04 -8.69 27.44
N TYR A 73 -6.35 -8.74 27.11
CA TYR A 73 -7.42 -8.73 28.10
C TYR A 73 -7.62 -10.07 28.78
N PHE A 74 -7.08 -11.17 28.25
CA PHE A 74 -7.22 -12.52 28.80
C PHE A 74 -6.03 -12.89 29.65
N PRO A 75 -6.20 -13.91 30.58
CA PRO A 75 -5.09 -14.44 31.32
C PRO A 75 -3.99 -14.96 30.42
N ASN A 76 -2.76 -14.64 30.75
CA ASN A 76 -1.61 -15.23 30.11
C ASN A 76 -1.28 -16.56 30.82
N VAL A 77 -1.40 -17.67 30.11
CA VAL A 77 -1.08 -19.02 30.62
C VAL A 77 0.27 -19.41 30.08
N SER A 78 1.20 -19.73 31.00
CA SER A 78 2.56 -20.13 30.66
C SER A 78 2.95 -21.38 31.41
N GLY A 79 3.65 -22.30 30.74
CA GLY A 79 4.29 -23.46 31.33
C GLY A 79 5.80 -23.29 31.32
N THR A 80 6.44 -23.54 32.47
CA THR A 80 7.90 -23.53 32.57
C THR A 80 8.38 -24.86 33.15
N GLY A 81 9.48 -25.37 32.62
CA GLY A 81 10.16 -26.57 33.16
C GLY A 81 11.65 -26.27 33.26
N LEU A 82 12.22 -26.66 34.40
CA LEU A 82 13.65 -26.59 34.66
C LEU A 82 14.12 -27.93 35.16
N TRP A 83 15.15 -28.48 34.55
CA TRP A 83 15.92 -29.60 35.08
C TRP A 83 17.35 -29.10 35.30
N PHE A 84 17.92 -29.46 36.43
CA PHE A 84 19.29 -29.11 36.74
C PHE A 84 20.02 -30.27 37.41
N ASN A 85 21.33 -30.31 37.23
CA ASN A 85 22.26 -31.17 37.93
C ASN A 85 23.50 -30.34 38.28
N ALA A 86 23.80 -30.23 39.58
CA ALA A 86 24.92 -29.46 40.10
C ALA A 86 26.02 -30.39 40.57
N ASN A 87 27.28 -29.97 40.45
CA ASN A 87 28.43 -30.72 40.96
C ASN A 87 28.45 -30.80 42.51
N LYS A 88 27.82 -29.80 43.16
CA LYS A 88 27.61 -29.73 44.62
C LYS A 88 26.17 -29.34 44.93
N GLY A 89 25.61 -29.76 46.04
CA GLY A 89 24.27 -29.38 46.47
C GLY A 89 24.16 -27.86 46.66
N MET A 90 23.05 -27.27 46.19
CA MET A 90 22.79 -25.82 46.34
C MET A 90 22.47 -25.42 47.78
N ALA A 91 21.98 -26.35 48.59
CA ALA A 91 21.78 -26.13 50.02
C ALA A 91 22.62 -27.15 50.78
N GLN A 92 23.42 -26.68 51.75
CA GLN A 92 24.20 -27.50 52.68
C GLN A 92 23.81 -27.11 54.09
N THR A 93 23.45 -28.07 54.87
CA THR A 93 23.22 -27.86 56.29
C THR A 93 24.15 -28.83 57.06
N THR A 94 24.76 -28.32 58.11
CA THR A 94 25.58 -29.13 59.00
C THR A 94 24.78 -29.38 60.27
N VAL A 95 24.53 -30.61 60.51
CA VAL A 95 23.82 -31.07 61.70
C VAL A 95 24.86 -31.68 62.67
N ASN A 96 24.92 -31.15 63.86
CA ASN A 96 25.73 -31.75 64.93
C ASN A 96 24.85 -32.71 65.70
N PRO A 97 25.02 -34.05 65.58
CA PRO A 97 24.18 -35.01 66.25
C PRO A 97 24.24 -34.86 67.77
N SER A 98 25.38 -34.35 68.31
CA SER A 98 25.57 -34.10 69.74
C SER A 98 24.62 -33.01 70.27
N GLU A 99 24.17 -32.07 69.45
CA GLU A 99 23.24 -31.00 69.87
C GLU A 99 21.78 -31.42 69.85
N MET A 100 21.47 -32.57 69.18
CA MET A 100 20.15 -33.21 69.16
C MET A 100 19.91 -34.14 70.31
N ILE A 101 20.94 -34.53 71.06
CA ILE A 101 20.88 -35.45 72.17
C ILE A 101 20.76 -34.63 73.48
N SER A 102 19.69 -34.87 74.22
CA SER A 102 19.57 -34.20 75.53
C SER A 102 20.77 -34.57 76.47
N PRO A 103 21.20 -33.66 77.32
CA PRO A 103 22.36 -33.91 78.21
C PRO A 103 22.25 -35.18 78.99
N GLU A 104 21.04 -35.60 79.42
CA GLU A 104 20.78 -36.77 80.17
C GLU A 104 20.96 -38.08 79.35
N LEU A 105 20.49 -38.03 78.08
CA LEU A 105 20.67 -39.12 77.14
C LEU A 105 22.13 -39.22 76.68
N GLY A 106 22.83 -38.12 76.56
CA GLY A 106 24.24 -38.08 76.20
C GLY A 106 25.13 -38.71 77.30
N ALA A 107 24.85 -38.45 78.56
CA ALA A 107 25.53 -39.04 79.66
C ALA A 107 25.30 -40.55 79.76
N SER A 108 24.11 -41.04 79.47
CA SER A 108 23.75 -42.46 79.40
C SER A 108 24.44 -43.19 78.24
N LEU A 109 24.51 -42.56 77.07
CA LEU A 109 25.19 -43.07 75.88
C LEU A 109 26.71 -43.15 76.07
N ALA A 110 27.29 -42.21 76.80
CA ALA A 110 28.73 -42.18 77.14
C ALA A 110 29.17 -43.32 78.03
N GLN A 111 28.26 -43.95 78.83
CA GLN A 111 28.53 -45.12 79.63
C GLN A 111 28.32 -46.45 78.89
N MET A 112 27.56 -46.46 77.76
CA MET A 112 27.19 -47.66 77.05
C MET A 112 27.91 -47.87 75.72
N LEU A 113 28.49 -46.81 75.15
CA LEU A 113 29.15 -46.87 73.85
C LEU A 113 30.68 -46.76 73.95
N PRO A 114 31.43 -47.45 73.04
CA PRO A 114 32.87 -47.29 72.94
C PRO A 114 33.21 -45.84 72.51
N VAL A 115 34.41 -45.37 72.89
CA VAL A 115 34.87 -43.99 72.66
C VAL A 115 34.86 -43.62 71.19
N GLU A 116 35.09 -44.57 70.29
CA GLU A 116 35.05 -44.40 68.84
C GLU A 116 33.61 -44.08 68.33
N ALA A 117 32.60 -44.73 68.95
CA ALA A 117 31.21 -44.50 68.63
C ALA A 117 30.70 -43.11 69.11
N LEU A 118 31.21 -42.66 70.28
CA LEU A 118 30.94 -41.33 70.83
C LEU A 118 31.57 -40.21 69.93
N ALA A 119 32.82 -40.47 69.51
CA ALA A 119 33.51 -39.57 68.61
C ALA A 119 32.78 -39.42 67.26
N ALA A 120 32.14 -40.50 66.76
CA ALA A 120 31.32 -40.42 65.55
C ALA A 120 30.06 -39.55 65.70
N LEU A 121 29.43 -39.57 66.91
CA LEU A 121 28.29 -38.68 67.25
C LEU A 121 28.66 -37.18 67.42
N SER A 122 29.96 -36.95 67.66
CA SER A 122 30.46 -35.54 67.77
C SER A 122 30.90 -34.93 66.45
N ASN A 123 31.01 -35.73 65.38
CA ASN A 123 31.37 -35.21 64.07
C ASN A 123 30.17 -34.58 63.37
N PRO A 124 30.34 -33.32 62.88
CA PRO A 124 29.30 -32.67 62.16
C PRO A 124 28.98 -33.42 60.86
N ILE A 125 27.72 -33.78 60.66
CA ILE A 125 27.24 -34.41 59.46
C ILE A 125 26.81 -33.32 58.50
N SER A 126 27.52 -33.16 57.36
CA SER A 126 27.15 -32.25 56.32
C SER A 126 26.15 -32.90 55.39
N ILE A 127 24.92 -32.45 55.42
CA ILE A 127 23.86 -32.89 54.53
C ILE A 127 23.81 -31.92 53.35
N SER A 128 24.10 -32.44 52.17
CA SER A 128 24.04 -31.70 50.92
C SER A 128 22.70 -32.01 50.23
N MET A 129 21.89 -31.01 50.06
CA MET A 129 20.56 -31.14 49.45
C MET A 129 20.51 -30.41 48.12
N MET A 130 19.51 -30.73 47.27
CA MET A 130 19.24 -30.08 46.01
C MET A 130 20.42 -30.18 45.00
N LYS A 131 21.03 -31.34 44.88
CA LYS A 131 22.11 -31.60 43.93
C LYS A 131 21.57 -31.74 42.49
N ASN A 132 20.42 -32.37 42.33
CA ASN A 132 19.68 -32.49 41.09
C ASN A 132 18.19 -32.26 41.36
N GLY A 133 17.47 -31.88 40.34
CA GLY A 133 16.04 -31.69 40.49
C GLY A 133 15.33 -31.27 39.21
N THR A 134 14.04 -31.47 39.23
CA THR A 134 13.13 -30.99 38.21
C THR A 134 12.10 -30.05 38.83
N ILE A 135 11.87 -28.92 38.24
CA ILE A 135 10.81 -27.96 38.60
C ILE A 135 9.91 -27.78 37.38
N GLY A 136 8.62 -27.95 37.54
CA GLY A 136 7.60 -27.67 36.54
C GLY A 136 6.58 -26.70 37.11
N SER A 137 6.18 -25.73 36.32
CA SER A 137 5.17 -24.75 36.74
C SER A 137 4.21 -24.45 35.58
N LEU A 138 2.92 -24.51 35.83
CA LEU A 138 1.86 -24.02 34.97
C LEU A 138 1.22 -22.82 35.68
N MET A 139 1.34 -21.63 35.09
CA MET A 139 0.85 -20.39 35.71
C MET A 139 -0.09 -19.65 34.76
N ALA A 140 -1.21 -19.18 35.30
CA ALA A 140 -2.13 -18.24 34.63
C ALA A 140 -2.07 -16.90 35.38
N VAL A 141 -1.76 -15.82 34.66
CA VAL A 141 -1.64 -14.47 35.23
C VAL A 141 -2.58 -13.53 34.46
N GLN A 142 -3.48 -12.87 35.20
CA GLN A 142 -4.41 -11.91 34.68
C GLN A 142 -4.07 -10.50 35.17
N PRO A 143 -3.68 -9.56 34.30
CA PRO A 143 -3.58 -8.16 34.69
C PRO A 143 -4.98 -7.60 35.00
N VAL A 144 -5.18 -7.11 36.21
CA VAL A 144 -6.42 -6.41 36.64
C VAL A 144 -6.32 -4.93 36.36
N PHE A 145 -5.12 -4.38 36.61
CA PHE A 145 -4.80 -2.98 36.33
C PHE A 145 -3.37 -2.90 35.81
N ALA A 146 -3.20 -2.29 34.65
CA ALA A 146 -1.90 -2.09 34.01
C ALA A 146 -1.73 -0.61 33.57
N GLY A 147 -2.10 0.35 34.42
CA GLY A 147 -1.98 1.76 34.09
C GLY A 147 -2.75 2.20 32.82
N GLY A 148 -3.77 1.46 32.42
CA GLY A 148 -4.51 1.71 31.17
C GLY A 148 -3.79 1.30 29.88
N GLN A 149 -2.63 0.62 29.98
CA GLN A 149 -1.82 0.20 28.81
C GLN A 149 -2.59 -0.74 27.89
N ILE A 150 -3.34 -1.72 28.44
CA ILE A 150 -4.12 -2.68 27.65
C ILE A 150 -5.21 -1.95 26.84
N VAL A 151 -5.95 -1.03 27.47
CA VAL A 151 -7.01 -0.26 26.82
C VAL A 151 -6.45 0.67 25.73
N ASN A 152 -5.38 1.42 26.04
CA ASN A 152 -4.78 2.35 25.09
C ASN A 152 -4.03 1.60 23.97
N GLY A 153 -3.43 0.43 24.25
CA GLY A 153 -2.82 -0.45 23.26
C GLY A 153 -3.85 -1.00 22.26
N ASN A 154 -5.02 -1.43 22.75
CA ASN A 154 -6.12 -1.85 21.89
C ASN A 154 -6.68 -0.72 21.03
N LYS A 155 -6.82 0.50 21.59
CA LYS A 155 -7.20 1.68 20.80
C LYS A 155 -6.16 2.00 19.74
N LEU A 156 -4.87 1.92 20.08
CA LEU A 156 -3.78 2.15 19.12
C LEU A 156 -3.80 1.12 17.99
N ALA A 157 -4.04 -0.14 18.28
CA ALA A 157 -4.19 -1.19 17.26
C ALA A 157 -5.39 -0.93 16.34
N LYS A 158 -6.52 -0.42 16.89
CA LYS A 158 -7.67 0.02 16.08
C LYS A 158 -7.31 1.19 15.17
N VAL A 159 -6.63 2.20 15.68
CA VAL A 159 -6.12 3.31 14.86
C VAL A 159 -5.21 2.80 13.76
N GLY A 160 -4.37 1.81 14.04
CA GLY A 160 -3.54 1.14 13.03
C GLY A 160 -4.37 0.51 11.90
N GLU A 161 -5.45 -0.17 12.22
CA GLU A 161 -6.39 -0.71 11.21
C GLU A 161 -7.04 0.42 10.39
N ASP A 162 -7.52 1.49 11.04
CA ASP A 162 -8.14 2.64 10.36
C ASP A 162 -7.13 3.30 9.38
N VAL A 163 -5.87 3.45 9.79
CA VAL A 163 -4.78 3.96 8.93
C VAL A 163 -4.60 3.09 7.68
N ARG A 164 -4.62 1.76 7.82
CA ARG A 164 -4.50 0.86 6.65
C ARG A 164 -5.69 0.97 5.68
N ARG A 165 -6.89 1.22 6.20
CA ARG A 165 -8.08 1.47 5.37
C ARG A 165 -7.94 2.76 4.56
N LEU A 166 -7.46 3.85 5.19
CA LEU A 166 -7.18 5.12 4.51
C LEU A 166 -6.07 4.98 3.47
N GLN A 167 -5.03 4.19 3.77
CA GLN A 167 -3.97 3.87 2.81
C GLN A 167 -4.49 3.08 1.60
N LEU A 168 -5.48 2.18 1.78
CA LEU A 168 -6.14 1.53 0.65
C LEU A 168 -6.82 2.55 -0.26
N GLN A 169 -7.59 3.50 0.30
CA GLN A 169 -8.22 4.56 -0.50
C GLN A 169 -7.21 5.39 -1.29
N LEU A 170 -6.08 5.75 -0.67
CA LEU A 170 -4.99 6.44 -1.38
C LEU A 170 -4.39 5.59 -2.50
N SER A 171 -4.24 4.29 -2.26
CA SER A 171 -3.76 3.36 -3.29
C SER A 171 -4.77 3.20 -4.43
N GLU A 172 -6.07 3.19 -4.14
CA GLU A 172 -7.14 3.15 -5.14
C GLU A 172 -7.11 4.41 -6.02
N ASN A 173 -7.00 5.60 -5.40
CA ASN A 173 -6.87 6.87 -6.13
C ASN A 173 -5.63 6.90 -7.04
N GLU A 174 -4.48 6.42 -6.55
CA GLU A 174 -3.23 6.40 -7.33
C GLU A 174 -3.30 5.39 -8.49
N VAL A 175 -3.90 4.23 -8.26
CA VAL A 175 -4.10 3.21 -9.30
C VAL A 175 -5.04 3.72 -10.38
N GLU A 176 -6.16 4.34 -9.99
CA GLU A 176 -7.10 4.95 -10.92
C GLU A 176 -6.42 6.05 -11.76
N LYS A 177 -5.67 6.95 -11.11
CA LYS A 177 -4.92 8.01 -11.77
C LYS A 177 -3.94 7.47 -12.81
N THR A 178 -3.12 6.51 -12.42
CA THR A 178 -2.11 5.94 -13.31
C THR A 178 -2.73 5.19 -14.49
N ALA A 179 -3.82 4.44 -14.26
CA ALA A 179 -4.55 3.76 -15.32
C ALA A 179 -5.14 4.75 -16.34
N GLU A 180 -5.73 5.85 -15.85
CA GLU A 180 -6.29 6.91 -16.69
C GLU A 180 -5.19 7.64 -17.46
N GLN A 181 -4.04 7.91 -16.85
CA GLN A 181 -2.88 8.52 -17.52
C GLN A 181 -2.38 7.64 -18.69
N TYR A 182 -2.23 6.34 -18.49
CA TYR A 182 -1.85 5.43 -19.58
C TYR A 182 -2.93 5.35 -20.67
N PHE A 183 -4.20 5.40 -20.30
CA PHE A 183 -5.30 5.44 -21.26
C PHE A 183 -5.22 6.67 -22.15
N TRP A 184 -5.09 7.87 -21.57
CA TRP A 184 -4.99 9.12 -22.34
C TRP A 184 -3.70 9.20 -23.17
N GLN A 185 -2.61 8.64 -22.66
CA GLN A 185 -1.36 8.52 -23.42
C GLN A 185 -1.54 7.62 -24.63
N LEU A 186 -2.19 6.47 -24.48
CA LEU A 186 -2.50 5.58 -25.60
C LEU A 186 -3.44 6.24 -26.63
N ALA A 187 -4.48 6.90 -26.11
CA ALA A 187 -5.43 7.64 -26.95
C ALA A 187 -4.72 8.75 -27.77
N SER A 188 -3.84 9.52 -27.13
CA SER A 188 -3.05 10.56 -27.81
C SER A 188 -2.17 9.97 -28.92
N LEU A 189 -1.46 8.87 -28.66
CA LEU A 189 -0.62 8.23 -29.68
C LEU A 189 -1.43 7.68 -30.86
N GLN A 190 -2.62 7.15 -30.60
CA GLN A 190 -3.49 6.64 -31.65
C GLN A 190 -4.09 7.76 -32.52
N GLU A 191 -4.46 8.91 -31.90
CA GLU A 191 -4.92 10.07 -32.69
C GLU A 191 -3.78 10.67 -33.54
N LYS A 192 -2.57 10.77 -32.99
CA LYS A 192 -1.38 11.19 -33.76
C LYS A 192 -1.10 10.24 -34.92
N MET A 193 -1.34 8.92 -34.75
CA MET A 193 -1.21 7.96 -35.84
C MET A 193 -2.19 8.27 -36.97
N LYS A 194 -3.46 8.62 -36.67
CA LYS A 194 -4.44 9.02 -37.68
C LYS A 194 -4.00 10.27 -38.41
N THR A 195 -3.42 11.25 -37.69
CA THR A 195 -2.84 12.47 -38.30
C THR A 195 -1.70 12.11 -39.26
N ILE A 196 -0.79 11.21 -38.87
CA ILE A 196 0.30 10.72 -39.73
C ILE A 196 -0.25 10.02 -41.00
N ASP A 197 -1.28 9.20 -40.87
CA ASP A 197 -1.91 8.50 -42.01
C ASP A 197 -2.56 9.49 -42.99
N ALA A 198 -3.22 10.53 -42.47
CA ALA A 198 -3.80 11.58 -43.29
C ALA A 198 -2.72 12.41 -44.04
N VAL A 199 -1.62 12.73 -43.31
CA VAL A 199 -0.47 13.46 -43.90
C VAL A 199 0.25 12.62 -44.94
N ASP A 200 0.46 11.33 -44.71
CA ASP A 200 1.07 10.41 -45.67
C ASP A 200 0.24 10.34 -46.97
N THR A 201 -1.07 10.27 -46.84
CA THR A 201 -1.98 10.29 -47.99
C THR A 201 -1.86 11.60 -48.78
N LEU A 202 -1.87 12.75 -48.06
CA LEU A 202 -1.67 14.08 -48.67
C LEU A 202 -0.33 14.18 -49.41
N LEU A 203 0.76 13.71 -48.80
CA LEU A 203 2.10 13.74 -49.40
C LEU A 203 2.20 12.82 -50.62
N ARG A 204 1.50 11.71 -50.66
CA ARG A 204 1.41 10.86 -51.86
C ARG A 204 0.71 11.56 -53.02
N ASP A 205 -0.35 12.33 -52.75
CA ASP A 205 -1.04 13.12 -53.76
C ASP A 205 -0.14 14.25 -54.27
N ILE A 206 0.54 14.98 -53.38
CA ILE A 206 1.51 16.00 -53.73
C ILE A 206 2.64 15.42 -54.58
N HIS A 207 3.17 14.26 -54.21
CA HIS A 207 4.23 13.59 -54.97
C HIS A 207 3.78 13.27 -56.43
N LYS A 208 2.56 12.78 -56.61
CA LYS A 208 2.03 12.52 -57.94
C LYS A 208 1.88 13.83 -58.75
N ASP A 209 1.31 14.88 -58.15
CA ASP A 209 1.15 16.17 -58.81
C ASP A 209 2.50 16.74 -59.26
N VAL A 210 3.53 16.65 -58.38
CA VAL A 210 4.90 17.15 -58.65
C VAL A 210 5.63 16.32 -59.68
N ASP A 211 5.51 14.99 -59.61
CA ASP A 211 6.16 14.08 -60.56
C ASP A 211 5.67 14.38 -62.01
N VAL A 212 4.37 14.53 -62.21
CA VAL A 212 3.79 14.94 -63.49
C VAL A 212 4.29 16.33 -63.92
N ALA A 213 4.38 17.30 -62.99
CA ALA A 213 4.85 18.63 -63.28
C ALA A 213 6.33 18.65 -63.69
N VAL A 214 7.18 17.84 -63.06
CA VAL A 214 8.60 17.69 -63.42
C VAL A 214 8.75 17.06 -64.81
N LEU A 215 7.96 16.00 -65.11
CA LEU A 215 7.97 15.39 -66.43
C LEU A 215 7.51 16.33 -67.52
N ALA A 216 6.57 17.23 -67.22
CA ALA A 216 6.10 18.27 -68.11
C ALA A 216 7.09 19.49 -68.24
N GLY A 217 8.16 19.52 -67.41
CA GLY A 217 9.15 20.60 -67.40
C GLY A 217 8.69 21.88 -66.69
N VAL A 218 7.55 21.85 -65.98
CA VAL A 218 6.98 23.02 -65.28
C VAL A 218 7.37 23.09 -63.79
N ALA A 219 7.94 22.02 -63.22
CA ALA A 219 8.46 21.99 -61.85
C ALA A 219 9.93 21.53 -61.85
N MET A 220 10.68 21.85 -60.77
CA MET A 220 12.07 21.45 -60.64
C MET A 220 12.19 20.04 -60.02
N ARG A 221 13.19 19.28 -60.42
CA ARG A 221 13.52 17.98 -59.80
C ARG A 221 13.77 18.12 -58.30
N ASN A 222 14.25 19.28 -57.82
CA ASN A 222 14.45 19.57 -56.40
C ASN A 222 13.14 19.52 -55.60
N ASP A 223 12.02 19.97 -56.21
CA ASP A 223 10.70 19.92 -55.57
C ASP A 223 10.28 18.47 -55.29
N LEU A 224 10.50 17.56 -56.24
CA LEU A 224 10.24 16.14 -56.07
C LEU A 224 11.09 15.54 -54.92
N LEU A 225 12.38 15.88 -54.86
CA LEU A 225 13.28 15.42 -53.80
C LEU A 225 12.84 15.92 -52.41
N GLN A 226 12.38 17.17 -52.31
CA GLN A 226 11.84 17.73 -51.06
C GLN A 226 10.60 16.94 -50.57
N VAL A 227 9.69 16.58 -51.45
CA VAL A 227 8.52 15.77 -51.11
C VAL A 227 8.94 14.36 -50.67
N GLN A 228 9.91 13.73 -51.35
CA GLN A 228 10.43 12.42 -50.98
C GLN A 228 11.11 12.43 -49.60
N LEU A 229 11.89 13.49 -49.29
CA LEU A 229 12.48 13.64 -47.96
C LEU A 229 11.39 13.75 -46.88
N ARG A 230 10.35 14.55 -47.15
CA ARG A 230 9.22 14.69 -46.20
C ARG A 230 8.47 13.38 -46.02
N GLN A 231 8.28 12.58 -47.07
CA GLN A 231 7.66 11.25 -46.95
C GLN A 231 8.54 10.31 -46.07
N ASN A 232 9.86 10.34 -46.21
CA ASN A 232 10.77 9.57 -45.35
C ASN A 232 10.66 9.99 -43.88
N ASP A 233 10.52 11.31 -43.59
CA ASP A 233 10.32 11.82 -42.24
C ASP A 233 8.99 11.27 -41.63
N ILE A 234 7.92 11.31 -42.42
CA ILE A 234 6.61 10.77 -42.00
C ILE A 234 6.70 9.25 -41.73
N GLN A 235 7.39 8.49 -42.56
CA GLN A 235 7.60 7.06 -42.29
C GLN A 235 8.39 6.82 -41.02
N SER A 236 9.43 7.62 -40.75
CA SER A 236 10.19 7.55 -39.50
C SER A 236 9.33 7.86 -38.29
N GLN A 237 8.48 8.89 -38.36
CA GLN A 237 7.53 9.25 -37.29
C GLN A 237 6.50 8.14 -37.06
N ARG A 238 5.98 7.52 -38.12
CA ARG A 238 5.07 6.36 -38.06
C ARG A 238 5.67 5.21 -37.28
N LEU A 239 6.90 4.81 -37.60
CA LEU A 239 7.59 3.74 -36.87
C LEU A 239 7.75 4.05 -35.37
N LYS A 240 8.10 5.30 -35.02
CA LYS A 240 8.21 5.72 -33.62
C LYS A 240 6.84 5.65 -32.90
N LEU A 241 5.76 6.09 -33.53
CA LEU A 241 4.42 6.03 -32.98
C LEU A 241 3.94 4.58 -32.80
N GLN A 242 4.16 3.71 -33.78
CA GLN A 242 3.83 2.29 -33.68
C GLN A 242 4.52 1.62 -32.49
N ASN A 243 5.80 1.89 -32.33
CA ASN A 243 6.55 1.39 -31.17
C ASN A 243 6.01 1.97 -29.85
N GLY A 244 5.73 3.26 -29.80
CA GLY A 244 5.14 3.95 -28.64
C GLY A 244 3.78 3.36 -28.27
N ILE A 245 2.89 3.15 -29.24
CA ILE A 245 1.58 2.51 -29.04
C ILE A 245 1.73 1.09 -28.46
N SER A 246 2.68 0.30 -29.00
CA SER A 246 2.95 -1.05 -28.52
C SER A 246 3.40 -1.04 -27.04
N ILE A 247 4.33 -0.16 -26.69
CA ILE A 247 4.87 -0.05 -25.31
C ILE A 247 3.76 0.39 -24.35
N VAL A 248 3.04 1.46 -24.67
CA VAL A 248 1.99 1.99 -23.76
C VAL A 248 0.84 0.99 -23.62
N ARG A 249 0.48 0.26 -24.69
CA ARG A 249 -0.50 -0.82 -24.62
C ARG A 249 -0.05 -1.94 -23.68
N GLN A 250 1.22 -2.33 -23.73
CA GLN A 250 1.77 -3.34 -22.82
C GLN A 250 1.77 -2.86 -21.37
N LEU A 251 2.17 -1.60 -21.12
CA LEU A 251 2.15 -1.00 -19.78
C LEU A 251 0.73 -0.94 -19.21
N LEU A 252 -0.23 -0.45 -20.01
CA LEU A 252 -1.64 -0.38 -19.60
C LEU A 252 -2.21 -1.77 -19.33
N GLY A 253 -1.92 -2.73 -20.21
CA GLY A 253 -2.38 -4.12 -20.05
C GLY A 253 -1.86 -4.78 -18.78
N GLN A 254 -0.56 -4.62 -18.50
CA GLN A 254 0.06 -5.12 -17.28
C GLN A 254 -0.49 -4.42 -16.04
N TYR A 255 -0.63 -3.11 -16.10
CA TYR A 255 -1.10 -2.29 -14.96
C TYR A 255 -2.57 -2.57 -14.61
N ALA A 256 -3.42 -2.71 -15.61
CA ALA A 256 -4.83 -3.07 -15.45
C ALA A 256 -5.04 -4.58 -15.17
N GLY A 257 -3.98 -5.39 -15.22
CA GLY A 257 -4.07 -6.84 -15.01
C GLY A 257 -4.87 -7.54 -16.09
N LEU A 258 -4.86 -7.03 -17.33
CA LEU A 258 -5.48 -7.68 -18.47
C LEU A 258 -4.65 -8.93 -18.84
N THR A 259 -5.34 -9.98 -19.29
CA THR A 259 -4.64 -11.21 -19.69
C THR A 259 -3.90 -11.00 -21.02
N PRO A 260 -2.58 -11.20 -21.07
CA PRO A 260 -1.86 -11.17 -22.33
C PRO A 260 -2.32 -12.33 -23.22
N HIS A 261 -2.49 -12.07 -24.52
CA HIS A 261 -2.71 -13.11 -25.49
C HIS A 261 -1.38 -13.83 -25.77
N GLN A 262 -1.31 -15.11 -25.46
CA GLN A 262 -0.16 -15.92 -25.85
C GLN A 262 -0.20 -16.12 -27.35
N SER A 263 0.75 -15.51 -28.06
CA SER A 263 0.97 -15.81 -29.47
C SER A 263 1.38 -17.27 -29.61
N SER A 264 0.71 -18.02 -30.47
CA SER A 264 1.05 -19.41 -30.78
C SER A 264 2.44 -19.59 -31.44
N THR A 265 3.12 -18.51 -31.78
CA THR A 265 4.43 -18.48 -32.46
C THR A 265 5.63 -18.29 -31.53
N GLY A 266 5.45 -18.28 -30.19
CA GLY A 266 6.59 -18.24 -29.24
C GLY A 266 7.31 -16.89 -29.11
N GLU A 267 6.94 -15.87 -29.85
CA GLU A 267 7.44 -14.51 -29.74
C GLU A 267 6.58 -13.74 -28.72
N GLY A 268 7.07 -13.57 -27.53
CA GLY A 268 6.60 -12.69 -26.46
C GLY A 268 5.09 -12.58 -26.22
N SER A 269 4.62 -12.54 -24.99
CA SER A 269 3.21 -12.27 -24.68
C SER A 269 2.86 -10.83 -25.11
N SER A 270 2.01 -10.71 -26.14
CA SER A 270 1.49 -9.43 -26.63
C SER A 270 0.08 -9.20 -26.10
N TYR A 271 -0.20 -8.00 -25.61
CA TYR A 271 -1.55 -7.60 -25.24
C TYR A 271 -2.33 -7.23 -26.51
N SER A 272 -3.26 -8.10 -26.91
CA SER A 272 -4.15 -7.86 -28.06
C SER A 272 -5.47 -7.26 -27.58
N PHE A 273 -5.43 -5.97 -27.26
CA PHE A 273 -6.62 -5.15 -26.98
C PHE A 273 -6.44 -3.76 -27.59
N ASP A 274 -7.55 -3.07 -27.76
CA ASP A 274 -7.54 -1.67 -28.12
C ASP A 274 -8.50 -0.86 -27.24
N ILE A 275 -8.42 0.46 -27.31
CA ILE A 275 -9.28 1.35 -26.54
C ILE A 275 -10.35 1.98 -27.40
N VAL A 276 -11.51 2.24 -26.80
CA VAL A 276 -12.52 3.07 -27.43
C VAL A 276 -12.04 4.53 -27.35
N LEU A 277 -11.63 5.08 -28.49
CA LEU A 277 -11.19 6.47 -28.55
C LEU A 277 -12.36 7.40 -28.23
N PRO A 278 -12.26 8.26 -27.23
CA PRO A 278 -13.28 9.27 -26.97
C PRO A 278 -13.28 10.30 -28.09
N ALA A 279 -14.44 10.89 -28.37
CA ALA A 279 -14.54 11.95 -29.36
C ALA A 279 -13.86 13.23 -28.83
N MET A 280 -12.62 13.49 -29.28
CA MET A 280 -11.83 14.66 -28.87
C MET A 280 -12.44 16.00 -29.32
N ASN A 281 -13.50 15.98 -30.13
CA ASN A 281 -14.24 17.13 -30.60
C ASN A 281 -15.52 17.42 -29.79
N GLN A 282 -15.90 16.60 -28.82
CA GLN A 282 -17.06 16.90 -27.98
C GLN A 282 -16.76 18.10 -27.09
N GLN A 283 -17.66 19.06 -27.19
CA GLN A 283 -17.69 20.25 -26.36
C GLN A 283 -18.11 19.87 -24.92
N ASP A 284 -17.20 19.36 -24.13
CA ASP A 284 -17.33 19.45 -22.67
C ASP A 284 -17.00 20.91 -22.28
N ASN A 285 -17.92 21.79 -22.58
CA ASN A 285 -17.82 23.23 -22.31
C ASN A 285 -17.97 23.57 -20.82
N LEU A 286 -17.98 22.60 -19.95
CA LEU A 286 -18.18 22.81 -18.53
C LEU A 286 -16.86 22.68 -17.78
N LEU A 287 -16.25 23.83 -17.51
CA LEU A 287 -15.31 23.90 -16.39
C LEU A 287 -16.04 23.42 -15.14
N PRO A 288 -15.46 22.51 -14.36
CA PRO A 288 -16.03 22.12 -13.08
C PRO A 288 -16.21 23.36 -12.20
N SER A 289 -17.26 23.38 -11.37
CA SER A 289 -17.47 24.48 -10.43
C SER A 289 -16.31 24.57 -9.45
N PRO A 290 -15.80 25.77 -9.14
CA PRO A 290 -14.82 25.94 -8.10
C PRO A 290 -15.37 25.38 -6.78
N PHE A 291 -14.51 24.76 -5.98
CA PHE A 291 -14.90 24.24 -4.68
C PHE A 291 -15.27 25.39 -3.73
N GLY A 292 -16.35 25.21 -2.96
CA GLY A 292 -16.70 26.14 -1.88
C GLY A 292 -15.67 26.09 -0.74
N GLU A 293 -15.44 27.23 -0.11
CA GLU A 293 -14.42 27.39 0.93
C GLU A 293 -14.52 26.32 2.05
N GLY A 294 -13.47 25.54 2.23
CA GLY A 294 -13.11 24.87 3.50
C GLY A 294 -13.79 23.55 3.85
N ALA A 295 -14.86 23.12 3.20
CA ALA A 295 -15.57 21.90 3.61
C ALA A 295 -14.93 20.59 3.15
N GLY A 296 -14.16 20.61 2.05
CA GLY A 296 -13.63 19.42 1.40
C GLY A 296 -12.37 18.81 2.07
N VAL A 297 -11.48 19.62 2.63
CA VAL A 297 -10.15 19.18 3.10
C VAL A 297 -10.24 18.06 4.15
N LYS A 298 -11.18 18.16 5.09
CA LYS A 298 -11.36 17.16 6.16
C LYS A 298 -11.88 15.80 5.67
N LEU A 299 -12.43 15.76 4.47
CA LEU A 299 -12.92 14.52 3.86
C LEU A 299 -11.81 13.79 3.10
N LEU A 300 -10.71 14.46 2.80
CA LEU A 300 -9.59 13.86 2.09
C LEU A 300 -8.94 12.75 2.91
N PRO A 301 -8.64 11.58 2.31
CA PRO A 301 -7.95 10.50 3.00
C PRO A 301 -6.60 10.92 3.58
N GLU A 302 -5.88 11.84 2.91
CA GLU A 302 -4.61 12.42 3.39
C GLU A 302 -4.79 13.17 4.71
N TYR A 303 -5.82 14.03 4.82
CA TYR A 303 -6.12 14.74 6.06
C TYR A 303 -6.51 13.77 7.18
N GLN A 304 -7.38 12.81 6.88
CA GLN A 304 -7.82 11.80 7.85
C GLN A 304 -6.65 10.94 8.35
N LEU A 305 -5.68 10.66 7.48
CA LEU A 305 -4.48 9.92 7.84
C LEU A 305 -3.60 10.70 8.84
N LEU A 306 -3.44 12.01 8.64
CA LEU A 306 -2.73 12.89 9.56
C LEU A 306 -3.48 13.02 10.90
N ASP A 307 -4.81 13.12 10.88
CA ASP A 307 -5.65 13.13 12.08
C ASP A 307 -5.47 11.83 12.89
N LYS A 308 -5.42 10.68 12.21
CA LYS A 308 -5.10 9.39 12.84
C LYS A 308 -3.67 9.32 13.40
N GLN A 309 -2.72 10.02 12.82
CA GLN A 309 -1.36 10.13 13.40
C GLN A 309 -1.37 10.94 14.71
N VAL A 310 -2.15 12.03 14.77
CA VAL A 310 -2.35 12.80 16.00
C VAL A 310 -3.00 11.93 17.08
N GLU A 311 -4.05 11.16 16.72
CA GLU A 311 -4.71 10.22 17.62
C GLU A 311 -3.72 9.16 18.13
N ALA A 312 -2.90 8.58 17.27
CA ALA A 312 -1.88 7.61 17.62
C ALA A 312 -0.83 8.19 18.57
N ALA A 313 -0.33 9.40 18.31
CA ALA A 313 0.64 10.08 19.16
C ALA A 313 0.05 10.37 20.56
N ASN A 314 -1.23 10.76 20.64
CA ASN A 314 -1.94 10.94 21.92
C ASN A 314 -2.07 9.61 22.69
N LEU A 315 -2.40 8.51 22.01
CA LEU A 315 -2.46 7.19 22.62
C LEU A 315 -1.08 6.72 23.11
N GLN A 316 -0.01 6.97 22.35
CA GLN A 316 1.37 6.68 22.76
C GLN A 316 1.77 7.47 24.00
N LYS A 317 1.35 8.76 24.09
CA LYS A 317 1.53 9.57 25.32
C LYS A 317 0.81 8.94 26.51
N LYS A 318 -0.44 8.49 26.34
CA LYS A 318 -1.20 7.80 27.38
C LYS A 318 -0.56 6.47 27.78
N LEU A 319 0.01 5.72 26.84
CA LEU A 319 0.78 4.50 27.13
C LEU A 319 2.02 4.80 27.96
N ALA A 320 2.77 5.84 27.63
CA ALA A 320 3.94 6.27 28.41
C ALA A 320 3.57 6.70 29.84
N VAL A 321 2.44 7.38 30.02
CA VAL A 321 1.90 7.65 31.36
C VAL A 321 1.57 6.36 32.08
N GLY A 322 0.88 5.44 31.42
CA GLY A 322 0.49 4.13 31.97
C GLY A 322 1.66 3.26 32.43
N GLN A 323 2.79 3.33 31.72
CA GLN A 323 4.02 2.61 32.09
C GLN A 323 4.62 3.06 33.42
N ASN A 324 4.34 4.28 33.85
CA ASN A 324 4.82 4.84 35.12
C ASN A 324 3.80 4.69 36.26
N LEU A 325 2.67 4.06 36.03
CA LEU A 325 1.66 3.76 37.05
C LEU A 325 1.87 2.38 37.65
N PRO A 326 1.48 2.14 38.93
CA PRO A 326 1.46 0.81 39.48
C PRO A 326 0.64 -0.16 38.63
N SER A 327 1.06 -1.42 38.59
CA SER A 327 0.29 -2.48 37.95
C SER A 327 -0.14 -3.52 39.00
N VAL A 328 -1.33 -4.08 38.80
CA VAL A 328 -1.92 -5.09 39.66
C VAL A 328 -2.29 -6.30 38.77
N ALA A 329 -1.83 -7.47 39.18
CA ALA A 329 -2.19 -8.71 38.52
C ALA A 329 -2.61 -9.75 39.56
N VAL A 330 -3.53 -10.63 39.18
CA VAL A 330 -3.88 -11.83 39.95
C VAL A 330 -3.47 -13.05 39.18
N GLY A 331 -3.10 -14.11 39.87
CA GLY A 331 -2.66 -15.32 39.22
C GLY A 331 -2.99 -16.58 40.03
N ALA A 332 -3.03 -17.69 39.32
CA ALA A 332 -3.10 -19.02 39.91
C ALA A 332 -2.08 -19.90 39.18
N GLY A 333 -1.50 -20.80 39.94
CA GLY A 333 -0.51 -21.72 39.38
C GLY A 333 -0.55 -23.08 40.03
N TYR A 334 -0.08 -24.07 39.27
CA TYR A 334 0.16 -25.42 39.75
C TYR A 334 1.63 -25.77 39.53
N ASN A 335 2.31 -26.10 40.61
CA ASN A 335 3.75 -26.30 40.61
C ASN A 335 4.08 -27.75 40.97
N TYR A 336 5.10 -28.27 40.35
CA TYR A 336 5.73 -29.56 40.64
C TYR A 336 7.21 -29.33 40.92
N HIS A 337 7.74 -29.99 41.93
CA HIS A 337 9.18 -30.07 42.12
C HIS A 337 9.61 -31.42 42.69
N ASN A 338 10.82 -31.79 42.31
CA ASN A 338 11.56 -32.91 42.89
C ASN A 338 12.95 -32.37 43.27
N LEU A 339 13.04 -31.73 44.45
CA LEU A 339 14.28 -31.06 44.90
C LEU A 339 14.96 -31.82 46.05
N LEU A 340 14.22 -32.67 46.78
CA LEU A 340 14.66 -33.39 47.96
C LEU A 340 14.38 -34.88 47.83
N ASP A 341 14.53 -35.41 46.61
CA ASP A 341 14.23 -36.83 46.27
C ASP A 341 12.76 -37.24 46.49
N ASN A 342 11.88 -36.28 46.75
CA ASN A 342 10.43 -36.46 46.89
C ASN A 342 9.69 -35.61 45.87
N ASN A 343 8.76 -36.24 45.17
CA ASN A 343 7.84 -35.55 44.25
C ASN A 343 6.82 -34.73 45.04
N HIS A 344 6.76 -33.44 44.80
CA HIS A 344 5.82 -32.57 45.49
C HIS A 344 5.07 -31.70 44.49
N THR A 345 3.77 -31.62 44.66
CA THR A 345 2.88 -30.77 43.85
C THR A 345 2.05 -29.88 44.74
N PHE A 346 1.89 -28.61 44.35
CA PHE A 346 1.03 -27.69 45.07
C PHE A 346 0.42 -26.65 44.15
N GLY A 347 -0.83 -26.23 44.44
CA GLY A 347 -1.49 -25.10 43.81
C GLY A 347 -1.28 -23.85 44.64
N MET A 348 -1.18 -22.69 43.94
CA MET A 348 -1.11 -21.40 44.60
C MET A 348 -1.99 -20.37 43.86
N VAL A 349 -2.55 -19.46 44.64
CA VAL A 349 -3.22 -18.24 44.12
C VAL A 349 -2.48 -17.06 44.71
N PHE A 350 -2.23 -16.04 43.88
CA PHE A 350 -1.47 -14.88 44.29
C PHE A 350 -1.99 -13.59 43.67
N ALA A 351 -1.73 -12.48 44.30
CA ALA A 351 -1.90 -11.13 43.75
C ALA A 351 -0.54 -10.43 43.79
N THR A 352 -0.18 -9.79 42.71
CA THR A 352 1.07 -9.04 42.58
C THR A 352 0.75 -7.58 42.34
N VAL A 353 1.42 -6.70 43.09
CA VAL A 353 1.43 -5.25 42.86
C VAL A 353 2.87 -4.88 42.51
N SER A 354 3.06 -4.30 41.33
CA SER A 354 4.36 -3.82 40.89
C SER A 354 4.33 -2.30 40.74
N VAL A 355 5.28 -1.64 41.41
CA VAL A 355 5.42 -0.18 41.38
C VAL A 355 6.80 0.16 40.81
N PRO A 356 6.89 0.81 39.63
CA PRO A 356 8.15 1.07 38.94
C PRO A 356 8.87 2.30 39.51
N ILE A 357 9.37 2.23 40.75
CA ILE A 357 9.91 3.39 41.49
C ILE A 357 11.11 4.02 40.75
N SER A 358 12.06 3.22 40.31
CA SER A 358 13.26 3.70 39.62
C SER A 358 12.95 4.28 38.22
N ASP A 359 11.88 3.78 37.58
CA ASP A 359 11.49 4.22 36.23
C ASP A 359 10.88 5.61 36.23
N TRP A 360 10.43 6.15 37.39
CA TRP A 360 9.83 7.47 37.47
C TRP A 360 10.79 8.61 37.04
N TRP A 361 12.09 8.45 37.27
CA TRP A 361 13.09 9.44 36.83
C TRP A 361 13.19 9.48 35.30
N GLY A 362 13.41 8.32 34.68
CA GLY A 362 13.43 8.17 33.20
C GLY A 362 12.06 8.38 32.56
N GLY A 363 10.99 7.90 33.22
CA GLY A 363 9.62 7.99 32.76
C GLY A 363 9.11 9.42 32.61
N SER A 364 9.52 10.34 33.50
CA SER A 364 9.17 11.76 33.36
C SER A 364 9.66 12.35 32.03
N HIS A 365 10.87 12.00 31.62
CA HIS A 365 11.44 12.42 30.32
C HIS A 365 10.75 11.73 29.14
N THR A 366 10.40 10.46 29.27
CA THR A 366 9.62 9.74 28.26
C THR A 366 8.25 10.38 28.05
N ILE A 367 7.53 10.72 29.11
CA ILE A 367 6.23 11.41 29.03
C ILE A 367 6.38 12.79 28.37
N LYS A 368 7.41 13.56 28.76
CA LYS A 368 7.70 14.87 28.13
C LYS A 368 7.99 14.71 26.64
N ARG A 369 8.83 13.74 26.25
CA ARG A 369 9.12 13.46 24.85
C ARG A 369 7.84 13.11 24.08
N ARG A 370 7.01 12.21 24.58
CA ARG A 370 5.74 11.83 23.94
C ARG A 370 4.74 12.98 23.86
N LYS A 371 4.77 13.92 24.83
CA LYS A 371 3.99 15.15 24.77
C LYS A 371 4.46 16.04 23.62
N ILE A 372 5.77 16.21 23.43
CA ILE A 372 6.35 16.99 22.34
C ILE A 372 6.01 16.33 20.98
N GLU A 373 6.16 15.00 20.86
CA GLU A 373 5.80 14.26 19.64
C GLU A 373 4.31 14.42 19.27
N HIS A 374 3.42 14.42 20.27
CA HIS A 374 2.00 14.69 20.05
C HIS A 374 1.76 16.14 19.58
N GLN A 375 2.45 17.12 20.16
CA GLN A 375 2.37 18.51 19.75
C GLN A 375 2.90 18.69 18.33
N GLN A 376 4.03 18.08 17.99
CA GLN A 376 4.57 18.08 16.62
C GLN A 376 3.57 17.47 15.61
N ALA A 377 2.88 16.38 15.96
CA ALA A 377 1.87 15.78 15.10
C ALA A 377 0.67 16.74 14.88
N GLN A 378 0.28 17.53 15.90
CA GLN A 378 -0.77 18.54 15.74
C GLN A 378 -0.33 19.68 14.82
N GLU A 379 0.87 20.21 15.02
CA GLU A 379 1.45 21.26 14.17
C GLU A 379 1.59 20.78 12.71
N GLN A 380 2.01 19.52 12.50
CA GLN A 380 2.06 18.90 11.17
C GLN A 380 0.67 18.76 10.53
N LEU A 381 -0.37 18.43 11.29
CA LEU A 381 -1.74 18.37 10.78
C LEU A 381 -2.21 19.75 10.30
N GLU A 382 -1.95 20.80 11.07
CA GLU A 382 -2.32 22.18 10.73
C GLU A 382 -1.59 22.66 9.48
N ASP A 383 -0.27 22.47 9.39
CA ASP A 383 0.56 22.86 8.24
C ASP A 383 0.12 22.09 6.97
N ASN A 384 -0.03 20.79 7.07
CA ASN A 384 -0.48 19.98 5.92
C ASN A 384 -1.92 20.30 5.50
N ALA A 385 -2.79 20.72 6.42
CA ALA A 385 -4.14 21.17 6.05
C ALA A 385 -4.09 22.41 5.15
N GLU A 386 -3.17 23.36 5.41
CA GLU A 386 -2.96 24.52 4.54
C GLU A 386 -2.33 24.10 3.20
N LEU A 387 -1.35 23.19 3.20
CA LEU A 387 -0.77 22.65 1.97
C LEU A 387 -1.80 21.94 1.09
N LEU A 388 -2.74 21.19 1.68
CA LEU A 388 -3.84 20.57 0.96
C LEU A 388 -4.76 21.59 0.29
N LYS A 389 -5.06 22.72 0.96
CA LYS A 389 -5.83 23.83 0.34
C LYS A 389 -5.08 24.44 -0.85
N ILE A 390 -3.78 24.68 -0.69
CA ILE A 390 -2.93 25.19 -1.77
C ILE A 390 -2.91 24.19 -2.94
N ARG A 391 -2.80 22.90 -2.69
CA ARG A 391 -2.86 21.83 -3.70
C ARG A 391 -4.20 21.86 -4.46
N MET A 392 -5.31 21.98 -3.74
CA MET A 392 -6.64 22.07 -4.36
C MET A 392 -6.75 23.30 -5.27
N GLN A 393 -6.28 24.45 -4.80
CA GLN A 393 -6.26 25.69 -5.60
C GLN A 393 -5.37 25.55 -6.82
N ASN A 394 -4.17 24.98 -6.67
CA ASN A 394 -3.25 24.76 -7.78
C ASN A 394 -3.82 23.77 -8.81
N ALA A 395 -4.47 22.70 -8.38
CA ALA A 395 -5.15 21.76 -9.27
C ALA A 395 -6.27 22.45 -10.07
N TRP A 396 -7.05 23.34 -9.43
CA TRP A 396 -8.06 24.15 -10.12
C TRP A 396 -7.45 25.08 -11.17
N ASN A 397 -6.40 25.81 -10.80
CA ASN A 397 -5.68 26.68 -11.73
C ASN A 397 -5.12 25.88 -12.93
N GLY A 398 -4.60 24.67 -12.68
CA GLY A 398 -4.13 23.76 -13.73
C GLY A 398 -5.24 23.34 -14.71
N VAL A 399 -6.45 23.08 -14.22
CA VAL A 399 -7.61 22.80 -15.10
C VAL A 399 -7.96 24.00 -15.97
N GLN A 400 -7.99 25.20 -15.38
CA GLN A 400 -8.29 26.44 -16.15
C GLN A 400 -7.24 26.70 -17.22
N GLU A 401 -5.96 26.53 -16.89
CA GLU A 401 -4.86 26.68 -17.85
C GLU A 401 -4.96 25.66 -18.98
N ALA A 402 -5.10 24.37 -18.66
CA ALA A 402 -5.22 23.30 -19.65
C ALA A 402 -6.44 23.50 -20.58
N TYR A 403 -7.56 23.95 -20.02
CA TYR A 403 -8.74 24.29 -20.84
C TYR A 403 -8.48 25.44 -21.83
N GLN A 404 -7.80 26.50 -21.39
CA GLN A 404 -7.42 27.59 -22.26
C GLN A 404 -6.46 27.16 -23.37
N GLN A 405 -5.45 26.29 -23.01
CA GLN A 405 -4.52 25.72 -23.98
C GLN A 405 -5.25 24.87 -25.03
N LEU A 406 -6.23 24.08 -24.62
CA LEU A 406 -7.06 23.28 -25.52
C LEU A 406 -7.84 24.18 -26.52
N GLN A 407 -8.44 25.29 -26.04
CA GLN A 407 -9.15 26.23 -26.90
C GLN A 407 -8.21 26.92 -27.90
N LEU A 408 -7.01 27.28 -27.46
CA LEU A 408 -5.98 27.88 -28.35
C LEU A 408 -5.51 26.85 -29.40
N ALA A 409 -5.26 25.62 -29.00
CA ALA A 409 -4.85 24.56 -29.92
C ALA A 409 -5.91 24.26 -30.97
N ARG A 410 -7.20 24.26 -30.59
CA ARG A 410 -8.32 24.12 -31.54
C ARG A 410 -8.33 25.22 -32.61
N ARG A 411 -8.21 26.49 -32.20
CA ARG A 411 -8.12 27.62 -33.15
C ARG A 411 -6.90 27.49 -34.05
N SER A 412 -5.78 26.98 -33.53
CA SER A 412 -4.56 26.77 -34.31
C SER A 412 -4.76 25.72 -35.41
N ILE A 413 -5.56 24.66 -35.20
CA ILE A 413 -5.90 23.72 -36.28
C ILE A 413 -6.68 24.44 -37.39
N GLU A 414 -7.73 25.18 -37.05
CA GLU A 414 -8.56 25.89 -38.02
C GLU A 414 -7.72 26.84 -38.91
N GLN A 415 -6.76 27.58 -38.28
CA GLN A 415 -5.85 28.46 -38.98
C GLN A 415 -4.83 27.71 -39.84
N ALA A 416 -4.27 26.62 -39.33
CA ALA A 416 -3.26 25.82 -40.03
C ALA A 416 -3.88 25.06 -41.22
N GLU A 417 -5.10 24.59 -41.10
CA GLU A 417 -5.85 23.91 -42.17
C GLU A 417 -6.11 24.89 -43.33
N GLU A 418 -6.57 26.11 -43.02
CA GLU A 418 -6.80 27.14 -44.05
C GLU A 418 -5.47 27.56 -44.67
N ASN A 419 -4.39 27.75 -43.91
CA ASN A 419 -3.05 28.02 -44.42
C ASN A 419 -2.58 26.94 -45.40
N LEU A 420 -2.74 25.68 -45.05
CA LEU A 420 -2.40 24.54 -45.92
C LEU A 420 -3.24 24.52 -47.19
N ARG A 421 -4.54 24.79 -47.09
CA ARG A 421 -5.44 24.89 -48.26
C ARG A 421 -5.01 25.97 -49.22
N LEU A 422 -4.68 27.15 -48.71
CA LEU A 422 -4.23 28.29 -49.51
C LEU A 422 -2.89 28.03 -50.19
N ASN A 423 -1.89 27.51 -49.44
CA ASN A 423 -0.57 27.22 -50.01
C ASN A 423 -0.63 26.11 -51.06
N ARG A 424 -1.51 25.11 -50.90
CA ARG A 424 -1.76 24.06 -51.93
C ARG A 424 -2.31 24.71 -53.23
N ASN A 425 -3.22 25.66 -53.12
CA ASN A 425 -3.78 26.36 -54.28
C ASN A 425 -2.74 27.27 -54.97
N TYR A 426 -1.95 28.02 -54.17
CA TYR A 426 -0.88 28.86 -54.69
C TYR A 426 0.22 28.06 -55.40
N TYR A 427 0.61 26.93 -54.85
CA TYR A 427 1.56 26.04 -55.50
C TYR A 427 1.01 25.51 -56.85
N ARG A 428 -0.24 25.07 -56.89
CA ARG A 428 -0.89 24.62 -58.12
C ARG A 428 -1.01 25.75 -59.16
N ALA A 429 -1.16 26.99 -58.71
CA ALA A 429 -1.17 28.16 -59.59
C ALA A 429 0.24 28.63 -60.02
N GLY A 430 1.31 28.00 -59.54
CA GLY A 430 2.70 28.37 -59.82
C GLY A 430 3.16 29.65 -59.12
N THR A 431 2.44 30.14 -58.12
CA THR A 431 2.70 31.40 -57.40
C THR A 431 3.40 31.21 -56.04
N SER A 432 3.58 29.98 -55.56
CA SER A 432 4.26 29.63 -54.33
C SER A 432 5.27 28.52 -54.56
N ARG A 433 6.27 28.39 -53.68
CA ARG A 433 7.31 27.38 -53.75
C ARG A 433 6.87 26.07 -53.07
N MET A 434 7.49 24.93 -53.42
CA MET A 434 7.28 23.65 -52.75
C MET A 434 7.58 23.74 -51.26
N SER A 435 8.65 24.44 -50.86
CA SER A 435 8.99 24.73 -49.46
C SER A 435 7.83 25.28 -48.65
N ASP A 436 7.10 26.26 -49.19
CA ASP A 436 6.01 26.94 -48.51
C ASP A 436 4.81 26.00 -48.28
N LEU A 437 4.52 25.14 -49.27
CA LEU A 437 3.50 24.10 -49.16
C LEU A 437 3.88 23.04 -48.10
N LEU A 438 5.14 22.58 -48.08
CA LEU A 438 5.60 21.60 -47.10
C LEU A 438 5.67 22.18 -45.69
N GLU A 439 6.02 23.49 -45.56
CA GLU A 439 5.96 24.18 -44.27
C GLU A 439 4.53 24.30 -43.75
N ALA A 440 3.58 24.71 -44.60
CA ALA A 440 2.16 24.75 -44.24
C ALA A 440 1.62 23.38 -43.82
N GLN A 441 2.06 22.28 -44.49
CA GLN A 441 1.70 20.92 -44.12
C GLN A 441 2.30 20.55 -42.75
N LEU A 442 3.54 20.94 -42.46
CA LEU A 442 4.19 20.71 -41.18
C LEU A 442 3.45 21.46 -40.04
N LEU A 443 3.09 22.71 -40.24
CA LEU A 443 2.33 23.51 -39.28
C LEU A 443 0.95 22.90 -38.99
N TYR A 444 0.27 22.39 -40.02
CA TYR A 444 -1.00 21.68 -39.84
C TYR A 444 -0.82 20.43 -38.97
N GLN A 445 0.14 19.56 -39.29
CA GLN A 445 0.45 18.36 -38.49
C GLN A 445 0.76 18.74 -37.05
N GLN A 446 1.66 19.72 -36.82
CA GLN A 446 2.02 20.16 -35.47
C GLN A 446 0.83 20.73 -34.70
N SER A 447 -0.11 21.41 -35.36
CA SER A 447 -1.32 21.93 -34.74
C SER A 447 -2.27 20.80 -34.32
N CYS A 448 -2.42 19.75 -35.11
CA CYS A 448 -3.18 18.56 -34.77
C CYS A 448 -2.54 17.82 -33.57
N ASP A 449 -1.21 17.64 -33.58
CA ASP A 449 -0.49 16.99 -32.51
C ASP A 449 -0.62 17.78 -31.18
N LYS A 450 -0.47 19.13 -31.24
CA LYS A 450 -0.67 20.01 -30.08
C LYS A 450 -2.08 19.94 -29.51
N HIS A 451 -3.10 19.88 -30.37
CA HIS A 451 -4.47 19.73 -29.90
C HIS A 451 -4.70 18.42 -29.19
N THR A 452 -4.18 17.32 -29.74
CA THR A 452 -4.27 15.99 -29.14
C THR A 452 -3.60 15.96 -27.77
N ASP A 453 -2.41 16.56 -27.65
CA ASP A 453 -1.69 16.67 -26.38
C ASP A 453 -2.43 17.56 -25.37
N ALA A 454 -2.94 18.71 -25.81
CA ALA A 454 -3.70 19.61 -24.94
C ALA A 454 -5.00 18.98 -24.43
N PHE A 455 -5.67 18.15 -25.25
CA PHE A 455 -6.85 17.40 -24.83
C PHE A 455 -6.50 16.35 -23.75
N ALA A 456 -5.46 15.56 -23.97
CA ALA A 456 -5.00 14.57 -22.99
C ALA A 456 -4.55 15.23 -21.67
N ASP A 457 -3.84 16.36 -21.76
CA ASP A 457 -3.44 17.13 -20.58
C ASP A 457 -4.64 17.68 -19.81
N TYR A 458 -5.63 18.24 -20.51
CA TYR A 458 -6.87 18.72 -19.88
C TYR A 458 -7.59 17.61 -19.12
N GLN A 459 -7.70 16.40 -19.67
CA GLN A 459 -8.32 15.26 -18.98
C GLN A 459 -7.52 14.84 -17.74
N ASN A 460 -6.19 14.80 -17.84
CA ASN A 460 -5.32 14.50 -16.71
C ASN A 460 -5.43 15.57 -15.60
N LYS A 461 -5.49 16.86 -15.95
CA LYS A 461 -5.68 17.95 -14.98
C LYS A 461 -7.06 17.90 -14.32
N LEU A 462 -8.08 17.51 -15.07
CA LEU A 462 -9.43 17.32 -14.55
C LEU A 462 -9.47 16.18 -13.52
N LEU A 463 -8.78 15.07 -13.79
CA LEU A 463 -8.64 13.96 -12.85
C LEU A 463 -7.88 14.40 -11.59
N GLU A 464 -6.73 15.08 -11.73
CA GLU A 464 -5.96 15.62 -10.60
C GLU A 464 -6.82 16.53 -9.71
N TYR A 465 -7.66 17.37 -10.33
CA TYR A 465 -8.57 18.24 -9.60
C TYR A 465 -9.65 17.45 -8.85
N ARG A 466 -10.30 16.48 -9.50
CA ARG A 466 -11.30 15.61 -8.85
C ARG A 466 -10.72 14.92 -7.63
N GLN A 467 -9.53 14.34 -7.74
CA GLN A 467 -8.84 13.71 -6.61
C GLN A 467 -8.48 14.71 -5.51
N ALA A 468 -8.02 15.93 -5.90
CA ALA A 468 -7.66 16.95 -4.93
C ALA A 468 -8.85 17.45 -4.10
N ILE A 469 -10.08 17.37 -4.63
CA ILE A 469 -11.30 17.71 -3.88
C ILE A 469 -12.02 16.51 -3.27
N GLY A 470 -11.47 15.28 -3.40
CA GLY A 470 -12.02 14.06 -2.82
C GLY A 470 -13.23 13.48 -3.57
N ARG A 471 -13.27 13.63 -4.89
CA ARG A 471 -14.33 13.12 -5.78
C ARG A 471 -13.79 12.15 -6.81
#